data_1ab7902ae855b927e86819281dc1caab
#
_entry.id   1ab7902ae855b927e86819281dc1caab
#
_cell.length_a   1.000
_cell.length_b   1.000
_cell.length_c   1.000
_cell.angle_alpha   90.00
_cell.angle_beta   90.00
_cell.angle_gamma   90.00
#
_symmetry.space_group_name_H-M   'P 1'
#
loop_
_entity.id
_entity.type
_entity.pdbx_description
1 polymer ?
#
loop_
_entity_poly.entity_id
_entity_poly.type
_entity_poly.pdbx_seq_one_letter_code
_entity_poly.pdbx_strand_id
1 'polypeptide(L)'
;MDDRRPLLRLAKKNREISGIWKTIWPDWLSRVAKGASMSQSERAEFEPIPPFQGDVRYILLLTLVATLGGLLFGYDTAVIAGAIDYMVEKFSLSATMKGWVTSNILLGCAAGAILAGPLSDLLGRRRLLLITAVLFAVSAIGTAIPANLTQFVFFRILGGLAVGAAALVAPIYVAEIAPAHLRGRLVSLQQIAIISGMVVVAVVNWFIALQGDHTWNVHWGWRWMFGSETLPAILFLFCLGLVPESPRWLIKQGRTDEALKVLNRTSGSARAAWEIADIQRTIAEETGRIDELLRPGYRKILIIAIILAILQQVTGINAIIYYTPTIFRSSGSTDIMALAWTILTQAVNLTFTLVAIAVVDRLGRRPLLLLTSVAMAVSLTLLGWAFHAKMSSTWVGIFVQCYLASFAIGMGPVVWVVLAEIFPTRTRG
;
A
#
# COMPACT_ATOMS: atom_id res chain seq x y z
N MET A 1 -22.50 6.56 -48.12
CA MET A 1 -21.17 7.20 -48.15
C MET A 1 -20.29 6.50 -47.13
N ASP A 2 -19.18 5.99 -47.60
CA ASP A 2 -18.39 4.88 -47.07
C ASP A 2 -17.67 5.19 -45.74
N ASP A 3 -18.23 4.70 -44.65
CA ASP A 3 -17.74 4.90 -43.27
C ASP A 3 -16.61 3.93 -42.88
N ARG A 4 -15.97 3.30 -43.85
CA ARG A 4 -14.93 2.27 -43.66
C ARG A 4 -13.50 2.82 -43.61
N ARG A 5 -13.29 4.11 -43.89
CA ARG A 5 -11.95 4.71 -44.01
C ARG A 5 -11.15 4.83 -42.71
N PRO A 6 -11.74 5.07 -41.51
CA PRO A 6 -10.97 5.13 -40.27
C PRO A 6 -10.42 3.77 -39.83
N LEU A 7 -11.22 2.70 -39.98
CA LEU A 7 -10.85 1.34 -39.53
C LEU A 7 -9.76 0.73 -40.41
N LEU A 8 -9.80 0.99 -41.73
CA LEU A 8 -8.76 0.54 -42.64
C LEU A 8 -7.42 1.28 -42.46
N ARG A 9 -7.43 2.53 -41.97
CA ARG A 9 -6.21 3.26 -41.58
C ARG A 9 -5.57 2.70 -40.34
N LEU A 10 -6.34 2.28 -39.33
CA LEU A 10 -5.86 1.62 -38.12
C LEU A 10 -5.24 0.23 -38.42
N ALA A 11 -5.88 -0.55 -39.28
CA ALA A 11 -5.37 -1.85 -39.73
C ALA A 11 -4.05 -1.74 -40.53
N LYS A 12 -3.86 -0.65 -41.28
CA LYS A 12 -2.64 -0.41 -42.07
C LYS A 12 -1.47 0.10 -41.23
N LYS A 13 -1.72 0.85 -40.15
CA LYS A 13 -0.69 1.37 -39.26
C LYS A 13 -0.14 0.32 -38.27
N ASN A 14 -0.84 -0.79 -38.08
CA ASN A 14 -0.50 -1.84 -37.10
C ASN A 14 -0.05 -3.16 -37.74
N ARG A 15 0.67 -3.15 -38.88
CA ARG A 15 1.19 -4.39 -39.51
C ARG A 15 2.14 -5.19 -38.61
N GLU A 16 2.84 -4.57 -37.67
CA GLU A 16 3.76 -5.27 -36.74
C GLU A 16 3.04 -5.94 -35.55
N ILE A 17 1.82 -5.51 -35.21
CA ILE A 17 1.01 -6.10 -34.13
C ILE A 17 0.11 -7.24 -34.67
N SER A 18 0.07 -7.48 -35.97
CA SER A 18 -0.86 -8.43 -36.62
C SER A 18 -0.68 -9.90 -36.17
N GLY A 19 0.48 -10.27 -35.66
CA GLY A 19 0.76 -11.64 -35.18
C GLY A 19 -0.02 -12.00 -33.92
N ILE A 20 -0.08 -11.09 -32.95
CA ILE A 20 -0.70 -11.32 -31.65
C ILE A 20 -2.25 -11.34 -31.77
N TRP A 21 -2.81 -10.46 -32.58
CA TRP A 21 -4.27 -10.38 -32.80
C TRP A 21 -4.83 -11.57 -33.58
N LYS A 22 -4.07 -12.15 -34.50
CA LYS A 22 -4.47 -13.37 -35.22
C LYS A 22 -4.55 -14.60 -34.30
N THR A 23 -3.79 -14.63 -33.22
CA THR A 23 -3.78 -15.73 -32.27
C THR A 23 -4.92 -15.61 -31.24
N ILE A 24 -5.32 -14.38 -30.92
CA ILE A 24 -6.34 -14.10 -29.90
C ILE A 24 -7.75 -14.07 -30.50
N TRP A 25 -7.91 -13.62 -31.77
CA TRP A 25 -9.21 -13.39 -32.41
C TRP A 25 -9.25 -13.85 -33.88
N PRO A 26 -8.97 -15.11 -34.19
CA PRO A 26 -8.88 -15.61 -35.56
C PRO A 26 -10.20 -15.54 -36.34
N ASP A 27 -11.34 -15.82 -35.65
CA ASP A 27 -12.65 -15.87 -36.29
C ASP A 27 -13.25 -14.46 -36.55
N TRP A 28 -12.94 -13.49 -35.70
CA TRP A 28 -13.44 -12.13 -35.85
C TRP A 28 -12.89 -11.40 -37.09
N LEU A 29 -11.57 -11.46 -37.29
CA LEU A 29 -10.94 -10.86 -38.47
C LEU A 29 -11.49 -11.44 -39.78
N SER A 30 -11.82 -12.73 -39.79
CA SER A 30 -12.39 -13.40 -40.96
C SER A 30 -13.84 -12.95 -41.24
N ARG A 31 -14.64 -12.65 -40.22
CA ARG A 31 -16.03 -12.18 -40.32
C ARG A 31 -16.09 -10.73 -40.79
N VAL A 32 -15.27 -9.84 -40.20
CA VAL A 32 -15.16 -8.43 -40.60
C VAL A 32 -14.70 -8.32 -42.07
N ALA A 33 -13.77 -9.16 -42.49
CA ALA A 33 -13.30 -9.23 -43.89
C ALA A 33 -14.40 -9.72 -44.84
N LYS A 34 -15.36 -10.55 -44.39
CA LYS A 34 -16.47 -11.07 -45.18
C LYS A 34 -17.73 -10.18 -45.16
N GLY A 35 -17.71 -9.00 -44.50
CA GLY A 35 -18.84 -8.07 -44.51
C GLY A 35 -20.08 -8.55 -43.75
N ALA A 36 -19.95 -9.55 -42.85
CA ALA A 36 -21.05 -10.04 -42.04
C ALA A 36 -21.57 -8.93 -41.12
N SER A 37 -22.90 -8.80 -41.01
CA SER A 37 -23.54 -7.86 -40.07
C SER A 37 -23.31 -8.32 -38.66
N MET A 38 -22.75 -7.45 -37.82
CA MET A 38 -22.57 -7.71 -36.39
C MET A 38 -23.93 -7.83 -35.71
N SER A 39 -24.09 -8.80 -34.81
CA SER A 39 -25.24 -8.90 -33.93
C SER A 39 -25.33 -7.69 -32.98
N GLN A 40 -26.50 -7.44 -32.40
CA GLN A 40 -26.68 -6.34 -31.43
C GLN A 40 -25.74 -6.49 -30.21
N SER A 41 -25.45 -7.72 -29.77
CA SER A 41 -24.50 -8.01 -28.69
C SER A 41 -23.05 -7.71 -29.09
N GLU A 42 -22.66 -8.03 -30.32
CA GLU A 42 -21.33 -7.70 -30.84
C GLU A 42 -21.13 -6.20 -31.07
N ARG A 43 -22.20 -5.46 -31.41
CA ARG A 43 -22.15 -3.99 -31.53
C ARG A 43 -21.99 -3.30 -30.16
N ALA A 44 -22.62 -3.82 -29.12
CA ALA A 44 -22.48 -3.29 -27.76
C ALA A 44 -21.04 -3.46 -27.21
N GLU A 45 -20.29 -4.47 -27.69
CA GLU A 45 -18.89 -4.68 -27.37
C GLU A 45 -17.94 -3.63 -28.00
N PHE A 46 -18.41 -2.95 -29.07
CA PHE A 46 -17.64 -1.96 -29.85
C PHE A 46 -18.17 -0.52 -29.74
N GLU A 47 -19.11 -0.26 -28.81
CA GLU A 47 -19.44 1.13 -28.53
C GLU A 47 -18.19 1.90 -28.07
N PRO A 48 -17.85 3.01 -28.72
CA PRO A 48 -16.68 3.78 -28.33
C PRO A 48 -16.86 4.26 -26.89
N ILE A 49 -15.89 3.96 -26.02
CA ILE A 49 -15.90 4.41 -24.62
C ILE A 49 -16.06 5.93 -24.63
N PRO A 50 -17.12 6.48 -23.98
CA PRO A 50 -17.33 7.91 -23.95
C PRO A 50 -16.11 8.65 -23.37
N PRO A 51 -15.79 9.86 -23.85
CA PRO A 51 -14.64 10.61 -23.40
C PRO A 51 -14.75 10.92 -21.89
N PHE A 52 -13.62 10.90 -21.22
CA PHE A 52 -13.53 11.28 -19.81
C PHE A 52 -13.79 12.78 -19.65
N GLN A 53 -14.78 13.14 -18.82
CA GLN A 53 -15.17 14.52 -18.48
C GLN A 53 -15.29 14.73 -16.97
N GLY A 54 -14.67 13.84 -16.17
CA GLY A 54 -14.74 13.89 -14.72
C GLY A 54 -13.87 15.00 -14.11
N ASP A 55 -14.19 15.36 -12.87
CA ASP A 55 -13.41 16.32 -12.09
C ASP A 55 -12.17 15.66 -11.47
N VAL A 56 -11.02 15.86 -12.11
CA VAL A 56 -9.73 15.33 -11.65
C VAL A 56 -9.37 15.84 -10.25
N ARG A 57 -9.73 17.09 -9.91
CA ARG A 57 -9.43 17.65 -8.58
C ARG A 57 -10.21 16.91 -7.49
N TYR A 58 -11.46 16.59 -7.79
CA TYR A 58 -12.29 15.81 -6.87
C TYR A 58 -11.76 14.40 -6.68
N ILE A 59 -11.34 13.72 -7.76
CA ILE A 59 -10.72 12.39 -7.69
C ILE A 59 -9.42 12.43 -6.85
N LEU A 60 -8.58 13.44 -7.06
CA LEU A 60 -7.36 13.61 -6.28
C LEU A 60 -7.67 13.84 -4.80
N LEU A 61 -8.68 14.64 -4.47
CA LEU A 61 -9.11 14.85 -3.09
C LEU A 61 -9.57 13.55 -2.44
N LEU A 62 -10.42 12.77 -3.12
CA LEU A 62 -10.88 11.46 -2.62
C LEU A 62 -9.70 10.49 -2.41
N THR A 63 -8.75 10.49 -3.36
CA THR A 63 -7.54 9.68 -3.28
C THR A 63 -6.67 10.11 -2.10
N LEU A 64 -6.44 11.41 -1.92
CA LEU A 64 -5.64 11.92 -0.80
C LEU A 64 -6.27 11.55 0.54
N VAL A 65 -7.60 11.67 0.66
CA VAL A 65 -8.30 11.24 1.89
C VAL A 65 -8.09 9.74 2.13
N ALA A 66 -8.28 8.89 1.12
CA ALA A 66 -8.08 7.45 1.28
C ALA A 66 -6.62 7.10 1.64
N THR A 67 -5.64 7.81 1.06
CA THR A 67 -4.21 7.58 1.34
C THR A 67 -3.77 8.05 2.73
N LEU A 68 -4.55 8.85 3.46
CA LEU A 68 -4.31 9.10 4.89
C LEU A 68 -4.30 7.81 5.72
N GLY A 69 -5.09 6.80 5.33
CA GLY A 69 -5.00 5.46 5.92
C GLY A 69 -3.61 4.81 5.72
N GLY A 70 -2.98 5.06 4.56
CA GLY A 70 -1.61 4.65 4.32
C GLY A 70 -0.60 5.44 5.15
N LEU A 71 -0.78 6.74 5.28
CA LEU A 71 0.06 7.58 6.14
C LEU A 71 0.01 7.10 7.59
N LEU A 72 -1.18 6.79 8.12
CA LEU A 72 -1.36 6.23 9.47
C LEU A 72 -0.71 4.86 9.60
N PHE A 73 -0.81 4.00 8.59
CA PHE A 73 -0.06 2.74 8.56
C PHE A 73 1.43 2.96 8.78
N GLY A 74 2.03 3.86 7.99
CA GLY A 74 3.46 4.18 8.12
C GLY A 74 3.81 4.79 9.47
N TYR A 75 2.95 5.65 9.98
CA TYR A 75 3.09 6.32 11.26
C TYR A 75 3.10 5.32 12.43
N ASP A 76 2.02 4.51 12.55
CA ASP A 76 1.85 3.54 13.63
C ASP A 76 2.94 2.45 13.60
N THR A 77 3.34 2.03 12.40
CA THR A 77 4.42 1.05 12.25
C THR A 77 5.77 1.58 12.73
N ALA A 78 6.11 2.83 12.41
CA ALA A 78 7.44 3.37 12.68
C ALA A 78 7.55 4.13 14.01
N VAL A 79 6.44 4.49 14.67
CA VAL A 79 6.47 5.22 15.95
C VAL A 79 7.25 4.47 17.03
N ILE A 80 7.17 3.15 17.06
CA ILE A 80 7.86 2.29 18.03
C ILE A 80 9.37 2.48 18.01
N ALA A 81 9.96 2.78 16.85
CA ALA A 81 11.40 2.96 16.71
C ALA A 81 11.94 4.07 17.62
N GLY A 82 11.21 5.18 17.76
CA GLY A 82 11.61 6.26 18.66
C GLY A 82 11.40 5.96 20.15
N ALA A 83 10.42 5.11 20.47
CA ALA A 83 9.94 4.90 21.84
C ALA A 83 10.54 3.67 22.53
N ILE A 84 10.90 2.62 21.76
CA ILE A 84 11.17 1.28 22.33
C ILE A 84 12.29 1.27 23.36
N ASP A 85 13.38 2.00 23.17
CA ASP A 85 14.52 1.96 24.07
C ASP A 85 14.18 2.65 25.41
N TYR A 86 13.38 3.73 25.42
CA TYR A 86 12.84 4.36 26.63
C TYR A 86 11.85 3.44 27.35
N MET A 87 11.05 2.65 26.60
CA MET A 87 10.14 1.66 27.18
C MET A 87 10.91 0.49 27.78
N VAL A 88 12.01 0.05 27.19
CA VAL A 88 12.89 -1.00 27.75
C VAL A 88 13.37 -0.57 29.15
N GLU A 89 13.81 0.65 29.30
CA GLU A 89 14.26 1.20 30.59
C GLU A 89 13.06 1.34 31.56
N LYS A 90 11.97 1.96 31.12
CA LYS A 90 10.78 2.20 31.95
C LYS A 90 10.17 0.94 32.55
N PHE A 91 10.07 -0.13 31.74
CA PHE A 91 9.42 -1.39 32.13
C PHE A 91 10.43 -2.52 32.41
N SER A 92 11.74 -2.23 32.42
CA SER A 92 12.82 -3.20 32.62
C SER A 92 12.66 -4.44 31.72
N LEU A 93 12.43 -4.22 30.42
CA LEU A 93 12.12 -5.28 29.45
C LEU A 93 13.34 -6.14 29.15
N SER A 94 13.18 -7.46 29.21
CA SER A 94 14.14 -8.41 28.66
C SER A 94 14.20 -8.30 27.14
N ALA A 95 15.27 -8.84 26.51
CA ALA A 95 15.41 -8.85 25.06
C ALA A 95 14.22 -9.52 24.34
N THR A 96 13.69 -10.60 24.91
CA THR A 96 12.50 -11.29 24.38
C THR A 96 11.25 -10.40 24.47
N MET A 97 11.05 -9.73 25.61
CA MET A 97 9.91 -8.82 25.79
C MET A 97 10.03 -7.58 24.89
N LYS A 98 11.25 -7.06 24.68
CA LYS A 98 11.49 -5.98 23.70
C LYS A 98 11.04 -6.41 22.30
N GLY A 99 11.42 -7.63 21.88
CA GLY A 99 10.99 -8.19 20.60
C GLY A 99 9.47 -8.33 20.50
N TRP A 100 8.83 -8.84 21.56
CA TRP A 100 7.37 -9.00 21.61
C TRP A 100 6.64 -7.65 21.53
N VAL A 101 7.03 -6.68 22.36
CA VAL A 101 6.46 -5.33 22.37
C VAL A 101 6.58 -4.62 21.03
N THR A 102 7.67 -4.88 20.30
CA THR A 102 7.89 -4.28 18.98
C THR A 102 7.05 -4.97 17.89
N SER A 103 6.91 -6.30 17.93
CA SER A 103 6.34 -7.08 16.83
C SER A 103 4.85 -7.42 17.00
N ASN A 104 4.26 -7.27 18.18
CA ASN A 104 2.87 -7.68 18.45
C ASN A 104 1.83 -6.99 17.55
N ILE A 105 2.09 -5.80 17.04
CA ILE A 105 1.26 -5.11 16.06
C ILE A 105 1.02 -5.95 14.81
N LEU A 106 1.99 -6.78 14.39
CA LEU A 106 1.90 -7.61 13.19
C LEU A 106 0.79 -8.67 13.31
N LEU A 107 0.49 -9.15 14.54
CA LEU A 107 -0.65 -10.04 14.78
C LEU A 107 -1.97 -9.33 14.45
N GLY A 108 -2.10 -8.09 14.93
CA GLY A 108 -3.24 -7.25 14.59
C GLY A 108 -3.34 -7.01 13.09
N CYS A 109 -2.21 -6.68 12.42
CA CYS A 109 -2.17 -6.45 10.97
C CYS A 109 -2.63 -7.69 10.18
N ALA A 110 -2.17 -8.88 10.55
CA ALA A 110 -2.59 -10.11 9.90
C ALA A 110 -4.09 -10.36 10.07
N ALA A 111 -4.61 -10.24 11.31
CA ALA A 111 -6.03 -10.40 11.58
C ALA A 111 -6.87 -9.33 10.85
N GLY A 112 -6.44 -8.07 10.87
CA GLY A 112 -7.09 -6.96 10.18
C GLY A 112 -7.16 -7.15 8.67
N ALA A 113 -6.08 -7.60 8.05
CA ALA A 113 -6.04 -7.87 6.61
C ALA A 113 -6.96 -9.03 6.22
N ILE A 114 -7.01 -10.11 7.01
CA ILE A 114 -7.90 -11.26 6.76
C ILE A 114 -9.37 -10.85 6.86
N LEU A 115 -9.72 -10.06 7.88
CA LEU A 115 -11.10 -9.64 8.11
C LEU A 115 -11.56 -8.53 7.16
N ALA A 116 -10.64 -7.73 6.65
CA ALA A 116 -10.96 -6.54 5.85
C ALA A 116 -11.69 -6.87 4.54
N GLY A 117 -11.36 -7.97 3.85
CA GLY A 117 -12.03 -8.39 2.62
C GLY A 117 -13.53 -8.58 2.83
N PRO A 118 -13.95 -9.59 3.61
CA PRO A 118 -15.37 -9.84 3.89
C PRO A 118 -16.10 -8.64 4.50
N LEU A 119 -15.46 -7.93 5.43
CA LEU A 119 -16.07 -6.76 6.08
C LEU A 119 -16.26 -5.60 5.10
N SER A 120 -15.33 -5.38 4.16
CA SER A 120 -15.47 -4.32 3.17
C SER A 120 -16.59 -4.59 2.17
N ASP A 121 -16.83 -5.87 1.86
CA ASP A 121 -17.95 -6.27 1.02
C ASP A 121 -19.31 -6.14 1.72
N LEU A 122 -19.33 -6.43 3.03
CA LEU A 122 -20.55 -6.32 3.83
C LEU A 122 -20.90 -4.87 4.17
N LEU A 123 -19.95 -4.12 4.72
CA LEU A 123 -20.18 -2.79 5.29
C LEU A 123 -20.02 -1.64 4.27
N GLY A 124 -19.24 -1.88 3.21
CA GLY A 124 -18.77 -0.85 2.29
C GLY A 124 -17.36 -0.35 2.64
N ARG A 125 -16.71 0.21 1.64
CA ARG A 125 -15.31 0.64 1.76
C ARG A 125 -15.18 1.83 2.70
N ARG A 126 -16.01 2.84 2.53
CA ARG A 126 -16.02 4.05 3.36
C ARG A 126 -16.32 3.75 4.82
N ARG A 127 -17.34 2.93 5.10
CA ARG A 127 -17.71 2.59 6.49
C ARG A 127 -16.59 1.82 7.18
N LEU A 128 -15.97 0.87 6.49
CA LEU A 128 -14.85 0.14 7.08
C LEU A 128 -13.64 1.05 7.33
N LEU A 129 -13.31 1.98 6.42
CA LEU A 129 -12.28 2.99 6.64
C LEU A 129 -12.61 3.91 7.83
N LEU A 130 -13.88 4.28 8.05
CA LEU A 130 -14.30 5.03 9.24
C LEU A 130 -14.05 4.22 10.53
N ILE A 131 -14.37 2.92 10.53
CA ILE A 131 -14.09 2.04 11.67
C ILE A 131 -12.58 1.97 11.91
N THR A 132 -11.76 1.83 10.87
CA THR A 132 -10.30 1.81 11.01
C THR A 132 -9.76 3.13 11.57
N ALA A 133 -10.31 4.29 11.15
CA ALA A 133 -9.91 5.59 11.67
C ALA A 133 -10.21 5.72 13.18
N VAL A 134 -11.36 5.22 13.63
CA VAL A 134 -11.69 5.14 15.06
C VAL A 134 -10.73 4.22 15.81
N LEU A 135 -10.42 3.05 15.25
CA LEU A 135 -9.47 2.10 15.85
C LEU A 135 -8.07 2.70 15.97
N PHE A 136 -7.58 3.45 14.96
CA PHE A 136 -6.32 4.19 15.04
C PHE A 136 -6.35 5.21 16.19
N ALA A 137 -7.38 6.02 16.28
CA ALA A 137 -7.50 7.02 17.35
C ALA A 137 -7.54 6.39 18.75
N VAL A 138 -8.32 5.31 18.92
CA VAL A 138 -8.41 4.57 20.19
C VAL A 138 -7.08 3.90 20.54
N SER A 139 -6.40 3.31 19.54
CA SER A 139 -5.07 2.72 19.73
C SER A 139 -4.04 3.77 20.14
N ALA A 140 -3.97 4.89 19.42
CA ALA A 140 -3.04 5.98 19.72
C ALA A 140 -3.20 6.53 21.14
N ILE A 141 -4.44 6.79 21.57
CA ILE A 141 -4.74 7.24 22.93
C ILE A 141 -4.38 6.15 23.94
N GLY A 142 -4.80 4.90 23.68
CA GLY A 142 -4.57 3.79 24.60
C GLY A 142 -3.10 3.44 24.78
N THR A 143 -2.29 3.55 23.71
CA THR A 143 -0.84 3.35 23.77
C THR A 143 -0.08 4.53 24.40
N ALA A 144 -0.66 5.73 24.39
CA ALA A 144 -0.09 6.90 25.05
C ALA A 144 -0.26 6.86 26.58
N ILE A 145 -1.37 6.31 27.10
CA ILE A 145 -1.70 6.34 28.53
C ILE A 145 -1.90 4.94 29.14
N PRO A 146 -1.12 3.92 28.79
CA PRO A 146 -1.33 2.58 29.34
C PRO A 146 -0.95 2.57 30.83
N ALA A 147 -1.74 1.87 31.64
CA ALA A 147 -1.44 1.64 33.05
C ALA A 147 -0.32 0.60 33.22
N ASN A 148 -0.24 -0.37 32.32
CA ASN A 148 0.75 -1.45 32.33
C ASN A 148 1.09 -1.92 30.91
N LEU A 149 2.11 -2.77 30.81
CA LEU A 149 2.59 -3.31 29.54
C LEU A 149 1.54 -4.15 28.78
N THR A 150 0.72 -4.91 29.49
CA THR A 150 -0.34 -5.73 28.89
C THR A 150 -1.37 -4.86 28.18
N GLN A 151 -1.77 -3.75 28.81
CA GLN A 151 -2.69 -2.80 28.21
C GLN A 151 -2.06 -2.12 26.99
N PHE A 152 -0.78 -1.76 27.04
CA PHE A 152 -0.04 -1.24 25.87
C PHE A 152 -0.10 -2.23 24.71
N VAL A 153 0.25 -3.51 24.95
CA VAL A 153 0.23 -4.58 23.94
C VAL A 153 -1.18 -4.75 23.36
N PHE A 154 -2.22 -4.71 24.18
CA PHE A 154 -3.60 -4.81 23.72
C PHE A 154 -3.94 -3.68 22.72
N PHE A 155 -3.63 -2.42 23.05
CA PHE A 155 -3.89 -1.30 22.15
C PHE A 155 -3.01 -1.34 20.90
N ARG A 156 -1.77 -1.84 20.98
CA ARG A 156 -0.92 -2.07 19.78
C ARG A 156 -1.53 -3.11 18.84
N ILE A 157 -2.08 -4.20 19.35
CA ILE A 157 -2.78 -5.20 18.52
C ILE A 157 -4.04 -4.57 17.90
N LEU A 158 -4.74 -3.73 18.62
CA LEU A 158 -5.91 -3.00 18.13
C LEU A 158 -5.53 -2.03 17.00
N GLY A 159 -4.42 -1.29 17.15
CA GLY A 159 -3.84 -0.48 16.07
C GLY A 159 -3.45 -1.31 14.86
N GLY A 160 -2.84 -2.47 15.10
CA GLY A 160 -2.53 -3.43 14.05
C GLY A 160 -3.77 -3.86 13.24
N LEU A 161 -4.91 -4.12 13.88
CA LEU A 161 -6.17 -4.39 13.18
C LEU A 161 -6.54 -3.26 12.22
N ALA A 162 -6.41 -2.00 12.67
CA ALA A 162 -6.66 -0.84 11.83
C ALA A 162 -5.67 -0.75 10.66
N VAL A 163 -4.37 -0.96 10.93
CA VAL A 163 -3.30 -1.00 9.92
C VAL A 163 -3.61 -2.03 8.83
N GLY A 164 -3.89 -3.27 9.23
CA GLY A 164 -4.17 -4.36 8.28
C GLY A 164 -5.41 -4.12 7.43
N ALA A 165 -6.48 -3.61 8.04
CA ALA A 165 -7.71 -3.28 7.32
C ALA A 165 -7.51 -2.09 6.37
N ALA A 166 -6.87 -1.00 6.81
CA ALA A 166 -6.61 0.16 5.98
C ALA A 166 -5.69 -0.17 4.80
N ALA A 167 -4.66 -1.00 5.02
CA ALA A 167 -3.71 -1.43 3.99
C ALA A 167 -4.38 -2.13 2.80
N LEU A 168 -5.47 -2.87 3.05
CA LEU A 168 -6.25 -3.55 2.01
C LEU A 168 -7.32 -2.63 1.41
N VAL A 169 -8.11 -1.96 2.25
CA VAL A 169 -9.34 -1.28 1.82
C VAL A 169 -9.07 0.06 1.14
N ALA A 170 -8.04 0.81 1.58
CA ALA A 170 -7.75 2.11 0.97
C ALA A 170 -7.32 2.00 -0.51
N PRO A 171 -6.40 1.09 -0.92
CA PRO A 171 -6.10 0.90 -2.33
C PRO A 171 -7.29 0.42 -3.16
N ILE A 172 -8.16 -0.46 -2.59
CA ILE A 172 -9.38 -0.92 -3.26
C ILE A 172 -10.33 0.27 -3.50
N TYR A 173 -10.57 1.10 -2.49
CA TYR A 173 -11.41 2.29 -2.62
C TYR A 173 -10.88 3.24 -3.70
N VAL A 174 -9.58 3.51 -3.71
CA VAL A 174 -8.94 4.33 -4.74
C VAL A 174 -9.10 3.71 -6.12
N ALA A 175 -8.90 2.40 -6.26
CA ALA A 175 -9.03 1.70 -7.54
C ALA A 175 -10.46 1.69 -8.09
N GLU A 176 -11.47 1.69 -7.21
CA GLU A 176 -12.90 1.70 -7.56
C GLU A 176 -13.42 3.10 -7.94
N ILE A 177 -12.78 4.18 -7.45
CA ILE A 177 -13.14 5.57 -7.78
C ILE A 177 -12.32 6.10 -8.96
N ALA A 178 -11.09 5.62 -9.12
CA ALA A 178 -10.17 6.14 -10.09
C ALA A 178 -10.53 5.70 -11.52
N PRO A 179 -10.56 6.64 -12.49
CA PRO A 179 -10.71 6.28 -13.89
C PRO A 179 -9.54 5.41 -14.35
N ALA A 180 -9.81 4.49 -15.29
CA ALA A 180 -8.87 3.44 -15.70
C ALA A 180 -7.47 3.96 -16.07
N HIS A 181 -7.38 5.11 -16.76
CA HIS A 181 -6.11 5.70 -17.21
C HIS A 181 -5.26 6.32 -16.08
N LEU A 182 -5.84 6.63 -14.91
CA LEU A 182 -5.15 7.19 -13.74
C LEU A 182 -5.00 6.17 -12.61
N ARG A 183 -5.73 5.04 -12.63
CA ARG A 183 -5.86 4.08 -11.54
C ARG A 183 -4.50 3.63 -10.98
N GLY A 184 -3.58 3.20 -11.82
CA GLY A 184 -2.27 2.75 -11.37
C GLY A 184 -1.48 3.83 -10.64
N ARG A 185 -1.48 5.07 -11.17
CA ARG A 185 -0.78 6.21 -10.55
C ARG A 185 -1.40 6.59 -9.20
N LEU A 186 -2.72 6.61 -9.11
CA LEU A 186 -3.43 6.98 -7.89
C LEU A 186 -3.28 5.91 -6.79
N VAL A 187 -3.32 4.62 -7.16
CA VAL A 187 -3.04 3.53 -6.21
C VAL A 187 -1.59 3.57 -5.71
N SER A 188 -0.62 3.96 -6.56
CA SER A 188 0.78 4.12 -6.13
C SER A 188 0.98 5.21 -5.07
N LEU A 189 0.08 6.20 -4.96
CA LEU A 189 0.11 7.21 -3.90
C LEU A 189 -0.03 6.59 -2.50
N GLN A 190 -0.70 5.44 -2.39
CA GLN A 190 -0.79 4.71 -1.12
C GLN A 190 0.59 4.34 -0.57
N GLN A 191 1.48 3.82 -1.43
CA GLN A 191 2.84 3.47 -1.01
C GLN A 191 3.66 4.69 -0.61
N ILE A 192 3.52 5.79 -1.35
CA ILE A 192 4.17 7.07 -1.02
C ILE A 192 3.65 7.58 0.33
N ALA A 193 2.33 7.49 0.57
CA ALA A 193 1.74 7.92 1.84
C ALA A 193 2.25 7.11 3.03
N ILE A 194 2.39 5.77 2.89
CA ILE A 194 2.95 4.90 3.94
C ILE A 194 4.36 5.38 4.32
N ILE A 195 5.24 5.54 3.34
CA ILE A 195 6.63 5.94 3.64
C ILE A 195 6.70 7.38 4.13
N SER A 196 5.84 8.27 3.62
CA SER A 196 5.72 9.64 4.14
C SER A 196 5.31 9.65 5.62
N GLY A 197 4.39 8.75 6.02
CA GLY A 197 4.02 8.55 7.42
C GLY A 197 5.22 8.16 8.29
N MET A 198 6.08 7.26 7.79
CA MET A 198 7.31 6.87 8.47
C MET A 198 8.30 8.03 8.62
N VAL A 199 8.42 8.91 7.59
CA VAL A 199 9.26 10.13 7.67
C VAL A 199 8.68 11.09 8.71
N VAL A 200 7.38 11.35 8.64
CA VAL A 200 6.70 12.30 9.55
C VAL A 200 6.88 11.85 10.99
N VAL A 201 6.61 10.59 11.32
CA VAL A 201 6.76 10.10 12.70
C VAL A 201 8.20 10.09 13.16
N ALA A 202 9.19 9.84 12.29
CA ALA A 202 10.60 9.94 12.66
C ALA A 202 10.97 11.36 13.08
N VAL A 203 10.48 12.38 12.34
CA VAL A 203 10.66 13.80 12.68
C VAL A 203 9.93 14.15 13.98
N VAL A 204 8.70 13.69 14.16
CA VAL A 204 7.90 13.93 15.38
C VAL A 204 8.57 13.30 16.59
N ASN A 205 9.02 12.05 16.50
CA ASN A 205 9.75 11.37 17.58
C ASN A 205 11.03 12.11 17.97
N TRP A 206 11.80 12.57 16.98
CA TRP A 206 13.01 13.37 17.22
C TRP A 206 12.67 14.70 17.90
N PHE A 207 11.65 15.40 17.41
CA PHE A 207 11.20 16.67 17.98
C PHE A 207 10.71 16.52 19.42
N ILE A 208 9.93 15.47 19.73
CA ILE A 208 9.46 15.17 21.07
C ILE A 208 10.65 14.86 21.99
N ALA A 209 11.61 14.06 21.53
CA ALA A 209 12.79 13.73 22.33
C ALA A 209 13.66 14.95 22.71
N LEU A 210 13.61 16.01 21.92
CA LEU A 210 14.30 17.29 22.21
C LEU A 210 13.62 18.12 23.30
N GLN A 211 12.35 17.84 23.67
CA GLN A 211 11.61 18.65 24.64
C GLN A 211 12.04 18.40 26.08
N GLY A 212 12.79 17.35 26.34
CA GLY A 212 13.27 17.03 27.68
C GLY A 212 14.55 16.20 27.69
N ASP A 213 15.03 15.92 28.88
CA ASP A 213 16.20 15.08 29.11
C ASP A 213 15.87 13.58 28.92
N HIS A 214 16.88 12.73 29.07
CA HIS A 214 16.71 11.29 28.98
C HIS A 214 15.65 10.77 29.98
N THR A 215 15.68 11.25 31.23
CA THR A 215 14.73 10.86 32.27
C THR A 215 13.30 11.23 31.90
N TRP A 216 13.10 12.42 31.34
CA TRP A 216 11.79 12.84 30.86
C TRP A 216 11.31 11.95 29.70
N ASN A 217 12.19 11.59 28.77
CA ASN A 217 11.87 10.70 27.65
C ASN A 217 11.45 9.31 28.12
N VAL A 218 12.11 8.76 29.17
CA VAL A 218 11.76 7.48 29.79
C VAL A 218 10.41 7.53 30.52
N HIS A 219 10.01 8.68 31.07
CA HIS A 219 8.75 8.79 31.82
C HIS A 219 7.57 9.27 30.96
N TRP A 220 7.78 10.25 30.08
CA TRP A 220 6.74 10.94 29.35
C TRP A 220 6.94 10.98 27.85
N GLY A 221 8.17 11.11 27.34
CA GLY A 221 8.47 11.33 25.93
C GLY A 221 7.88 10.24 25.04
N TRP A 222 8.09 8.96 25.36
CA TRP A 222 7.55 7.85 24.59
C TRP A 222 6.02 7.85 24.52
N ARG A 223 5.34 8.34 25.57
CA ARG A 223 3.87 8.47 25.61
C ARG A 223 3.39 9.53 24.60
N TRP A 224 4.09 10.66 24.54
CA TRP A 224 3.81 11.70 23.56
C TRP A 224 4.09 11.24 22.14
N MET A 225 5.12 10.41 21.92
CA MET A 225 5.41 9.82 20.60
C MET A 225 4.21 9.00 20.09
N PHE A 226 3.66 8.11 20.90
CA PHE A 226 2.45 7.36 20.54
C PHE A 226 1.20 8.25 20.47
N GLY A 227 1.02 9.14 21.42
CA GLY A 227 -0.13 10.05 21.49
C GLY A 227 -0.23 11.00 20.30
N SER A 228 0.90 11.34 19.68
CA SER A 228 0.95 12.23 18.51
C SER A 228 0.21 11.67 17.29
N GLU A 229 0.07 10.36 17.18
CA GLU A 229 -0.71 9.70 16.13
C GLU A 229 -2.22 10.03 16.20
N THR A 230 -2.72 10.43 17.36
CA THR A 230 -4.12 10.81 17.52
C THR A 230 -4.52 11.95 16.58
N LEU A 231 -3.62 12.89 16.33
CA LEU A 231 -3.90 14.04 15.45
C LEU A 231 -4.19 13.61 13.99
N PRO A 232 -3.30 12.88 13.29
CA PRO A 232 -3.61 12.40 11.94
C PRO A 232 -4.76 11.38 11.92
N ALA A 233 -5.01 10.60 12.98
CA ALA A 233 -6.14 9.69 13.06
C ALA A 233 -7.48 10.43 13.11
N ILE A 234 -7.59 11.50 13.90
CA ILE A 234 -8.79 12.37 13.94
C ILE A 234 -8.98 13.08 12.61
N LEU A 235 -7.91 13.58 11.99
CA LEU A 235 -7.97 14.19 10.66
C LEU A 235 -8.51 13.21 9.63
N PHE A 236 -8.02 11.97 9.63
CA PHE A 236 -8.50 10.91 8.75
C PHE A 236 -9.99 10.62 8.97
N LEU A 237 -10.41 10.47 10.22
CA LEU A 237 -11.81 10.24 10.58
C LEU A 237 -12.72 11.37 10.06
N PHE A 238 -12.31 12.63 10.25
CA PHE A 238 -13.06 13.79 9.79
C PHE A 238 -13.15 13.82 8.25
N CYS A 239 -12.02 13.65 7.55
CA CYS A 239 -11.97 13.66 6.09
C CYS A 239 -12.80 12.52 5.47
N LEU A 240 -12.81 11.33 6.07
CA LEU A 240 -13.65 10.21 5.63
C LEU A 240 -15.15 10.49 5.77
N GLY A 241 -15.55 11.38 6.69
CA GLY A 241 -16.92 11.86 6.78
C GLY A 241 -17.41 12.55 5.50
N LEU A 242 -16.50 13.16 4.77
CA LEU A 242 -16.79 14.01 3.58
C LEU A 242 -16.73 13.25 2.25
N VAL A 243 -16.20 12.02 2.22
CA VAL A 243 -16.07 11.25 0.96
C VAL A 243 -17.26 10.31 0.75
N PRO A 244 -17.65 10.03 -0.52
CA PRO A 244 -18.76 9.13 -0.84
C PRO A 244 -18.35 7.66 -0.65
N GLU A 245 -19.33 6.77 -0.71
CA GLU A 245 -19.08 5.33 -0.80
C GLU A 245 -18.64 4.94 -2.22
N SER A 246 -17.99 3.78 -2.37
CA SER A 246 -17.53 3.26 -3.66
C SER A 246 -18.70 3.03 -4.63
N PRO A 247 -18.62 3.50 -5.90
CA PRO A 247 -19.63 3.21 -6.90
C PRO A 247 -19.86 1.73 -7.13
N ARG A 248 -18.79 0.92 -7.15
CA ARG A 248 -18.89 -0.53 -7.35
C ARG A 248 -19.66 -1.20 -6.22
N TRP A 249 -19.40 -0.83 -4.98
CA TRP A 249 -20.13 -1.35 -3.82
C TRP A 249 -21.60 -0.91 -3.85
N LEU A 250 -21.88 0.35 -4.18
CA LEU A 250 -23.25 0.87 -4.28
C LEU A 250 -24.07 0.09 -5.31
N ILE A 251 -23.49 -0.21 -6.48
CA ILE A 251 -24.15 -1.01 -7.53
C ILE A 251 -24.39 -2.44 -7.03
N LYS A 252 -23.42 -3.05 -6.34
CA LYS A 252 -23.56 -4.41 -5.75
C LYS A 252 -24.70 -4.48 -4.73
N GLN A 253 -24.99 -3.35 -4.05
CA GLN A 253 -26.11 -3.22 -3.09
C GLN A 253 -27.43 -2.75 -3.73
N GLY A 254 -27.52 -2.62 -5.06
CA GLY A 254 -28.70 -2.15 -5.77
C GLY A 254 -28.96 -0.62 -5.67
N ARG A 255 -28.01 0.15 -5.07
CA ARG A 255 -28.11 1.62 -4.89
C ARG A 255 -27.56 2.36 -6.10
N THR A 256 -28.09 2.05 -7.29
CA THR A 256 -27.56 2.54 -8.58
C THR A 256 -27.65 4.06 -8.72
N ASP A 257 -28.69 4.70 -8.15
CA ASP A 257 -28.86 6.17 -8.21
C ASP A 257 -27.76 6.92 -7.47
N GLU A 258 -27.30 6.37 -6.36
CA GLU A 258 -26.19 6.95 -5.61
C GLU A 258 -24.85 6.72 -6.33
N ALA A 259 -24.66 5.53 -6.91
CA ALA A 259 -23.50 5.25 -7.75
C ALA A 259 -23.42 6.22 -8.94
N LEU A 260 -24.55 6.49 -9.59
CA LEU A 260 -24.65 7.44 -10.71
C LEU A 260 -24.22 8.85 -10.30
N LYS A 261 -24.63 9.32 -9.10
CA LYS A 261 -24.21 10.64 -8.59
C LYS A 261 -22.69 10.73 -8.42
N VAL A 262 -22.07 9.68 -7.89
CA VAL A 262 -20.61 9.62 -7.70
C VAL A 262 -19.91 9.58 -9.06
N LEU A 263 -20.33 8.68 -9.96
CA LEU A 263 -19.73 8.51 -11.28
C LEU A 263 -19.90 9.74 -12.18
N ASN A 264 -21.03 10.45 -12.09
CA ASN A 264 -21.21 11.72 -12.80
C ASN A 264 -20.12 12.73 -12.43
N ARG A 265 -19.70 12.75 -11.18
CA ARG A 265 -18.67 13.69 -10.71
C ARG A 265 -17.26 13.18 -11.00
N THR A 266 -17.02 11.87 -10.91
CA THR A 266 -15.69 11.27 -11.10
C THR A 266 -15.36 10.97 -12.56
N SER A 267 -16.35 10.64 -13.40
CA SER A 267 -16.11 10.21 -14.79
C SER A 267 -16.81 11.12 -15.83
N GLY A 268 -17.80 11.90 -15.39
CA GLY A 268 -18.67 12.71 -16.26
C GLY A 268 -19.92 11.98 -16.68
N SER A 269 -21.02 12.75 -16.94
CA SER A 269 -22.37 12.21 -17.17
C SER A 269 -22.45 11.24 -18.36
N ALA A 270 -21.78 11.55 -19.46
CA ALA A 270 -21.78 10.71 -20.66
C ALA A 270 -21.14 9.33 -20.40
N ARG A 271 -20.14 9.26 -19.52
CA ARG A 271 -19.40 8.04 -19.22
C ARG A 271 -20.00 7.26 -18.04
N ALA A 272 -20.67 7.93 -17.12
CA ALA A 272 -21.21 7.31 -15.91
C ALA A 272 -22.20 6.17 -16.21
N ALA A 273 -23.09 6.33 -17.19
CA ALA A 273 -24.03 5.28 -17.59
C ALA A 273 -23.30 4.04 -18.16
N TRP A 274 -22.28 4.28 -18.98
CA TRP A 274 -21.44 3.21 -19.54
C TRP A 274 -20.69 2.46 -18.43
N GLU A 275 -20.07 3.18 -17.47
CA GLU A 275 -19.35 2.58 -16.33
C GLU A 275 -20.30 1.76 -15.43
N ILE A 276 -21.54 2.18 -15.22
CA ILE A 276 -22.53 1.39 -14.48
C ILE A 276 -22.77 0.05 -15.18
N ALA A 277 -23.02 0.07 -16.50
CA ALA A 277 -23.25 -1.16 -17.27
C ALA A 277 -22.03 -2.09 -17.25
N ASP A 278 -20.81 -1.52 -17.36
CA ASP A 278 -19.55 -2.27 -17.29
C ASP A 278 -19.33 -2.92 -15.90
N ILE A 279 -19.60 -2.17 -14.82
CA ILE A 279 -19.51 -2.69 -13.45
C ILE A 279 -20.56 -3.80 -13.23
N GLN A 280 -21.80 -3.61 -13.68
CA GLN A 280 -22.85 -4.65 -13.56
C GLN A 280 -22.46 -5.94 -14.29
N ARG A 281 -21.91 -5.83 -15.51
CA ARG A 281 -21.39 -6.97 -16.26
C ARG A 281 -20.27 -7.67 -15.51
N THR A 282 -19.30 -6.91 -15.02
CA THR A 282 -18.17 -7.47 -14.25
C THR A 282 -18.64 -8.20 -12.99
N ILE A 283 -19.62 -7.62 -12.25
CA ILE A 283 -20.19 -8.25 -11.05
C ILE A 283 -20.92 -9.56 -11.42
N ALA A 284 -21.64 -9.60 -12.55
CA ALA A 284 -22.34 -10.80 -13.01
C ALA A 284 -21.37 -11.93 -13.43
N GLU A 285 -20.18 -11.57 -13.92
CA GLU A 285 -19.13 -12.51 -14.32
C GLU A 285 -18.27 -12.99 -13.14
N GLU A 286 -18.33 -12.30 -11.99
CA GLU A 286 -17.60 -12.68 -10.79
C GLU A 286 -18.17 -13.97 -10.19
N THR A 287 -17.54 -15.09 -10.47
CA THR A 287 -17.90 -16.39 -9.86
C THR A 287 -17.33 -16.54 -8.44
N GLY A 288 -16.41 -15.64 -8.03
CA GLY A 288 -15.93 -15.44 -6.64
C GLY A 288 -15.53 -16.67 -5.82
N ARG A 289 -15.19 -17.79 -6.46
CA ARG A 289 -14.91 -19.05 -5.76
C ARG A 289 -13.42 -19.16 -5.46
N ILE A 290 -13.07 -19.14 -4.18
CA ILE A 290 -11.70 -19.40 -3.68
C ILE A 290 -11.16 -20.73 -4.23
N ASP A 291 -12.04 -21.71 -4.51
CA ASP A 291 -11.70 -22.99 -5.11
C ASP A 291 -10.97 -22.86 -6.46
N GLU A 292 -11.17 -21.76 -7.20
CA GLU A 292 -10.47 -21.53 -8.46
C GLU A 292 -8.96 -21.32 -8.27
N LEU A 293 -8.55 -20.69 -7.17
CA LEU A 293 -7.14 -20.46 -6.84
C LEU A 293 -6.41 -21.79 -6.52
N LEU A 294 -7.15 -22.80 -6.08
CA LEU A 294 -6.59 -24.11 -5.72
C LEU A 294 -6.50 -25.06 -6.93
N ARG A 295 -7.04 -24.69 -8.11
CA ARG A 295 -6.92 -25.50 -9.34
C ARG A 295 -5.46 -25.66 -9.76
N PRO A 296 -5.09 -26.79 -10.41
CA PRO A 296 -3.69 -27.09 -10.74
C PRO A 296 -2.97 -25.99 -11.53
N GLY A 297 -3.68 -25.22 -12.38
CA GLY A 297 -3.13 -24.10 -13.16
C GLY A 297 -2.72 -22.89 -12.30
N TYR A 298 -3.50 -22.58 -11.26
CA TYR A 298 -3.25 -21.42 -10.39
C TYR A 298 -2.40 -21.74 -9.16
N ARG A 299 -2.37 -23.02 -8.74
CA ARG A 299 -1.63 -23.46 -7.56
C ARG A 299 -0.13 -23.09 -7.60
N LYS A 300 0.52 -23.23 -8.76
CA LYS A 300 1.94 -22.85 -8.91
C LYS A 300 2.13 -21.33 -8.73
N ILE A 301 1.24 -20.54 -9.28
CA ILE A 301 1.25 -19.08 -9.18
C ILE A 301 1.06 -18.66 -7.72
N LEU A 302 0.09 -19.27 -7.03
CA LEU A 302 -0.17 -19.01 -5.60
C LEU A 302 1.05 -19.35 -4.73
N ILE A 303 1.70 -20.49 -4.95
CA ILE A 303 2.91 -20.89 -4.22
C ILE A 303 4.03 -19.87 -4.44
N ILE A 304 4.27 -19.45 -5.69
CA ILE A 304 5.30 -18.45 -6.00
C ILE A 304 4.98 -17.12 -5.31
N ALA A 305 3.72 -16.69 -5.32
CA ALA A 305 3.28 -15.47 -4.66
C ALA A 305 3.51 -15.52 -3.14
N ILE A 306 3.15 -16.63 -2.50
CA ILE A 306 3.36 -16.84 -1.05
C ILE A 306 4.86 -16.85 -0.72
N ILE A 307 5.67 -17.59 -1.48
CA ILE A 307 7.12 -17.64 -1.25
C ILE A 307 7.73 -16.24 -1.39
N LEU A 308 7.35 -15.50 -2.43
CA LEU A 308 7.88 -14.14 -2.67
C LEU A 308 7.50 -13.19 -1.52
N ALA A 309 6.25 -13.26 -1.04
CA ALA A 309 5.78 -12.46 0.09
C ALA A 309 6.53 -12.82 1.40
N ILE A 310 6.76 -14.11 1.66
CA ILE A 310 7.54 -14.57 2.81
C ILE A 310 9.00 -14.08 2.70
N LEU A 311 9.65 -14.28 1.55
CA LEU A 311 11.02 -13.85 1.33
C LEU A 311 11.19 -12.36 1.51
N GLN A 312 10.22 -11.53 1.07
CA GLN A 312 10.23 -10.09 1.29
C GLN A 312 10.32 -9.74 2.79
N GLN A 313 9.58 -10.44 3.65
CA GLN A 313 9.59 -10.18 5.10
C GLN A 313 10.87 -10.73 5.78
N VAL A 314 11.34 -11.88 5.32
CA VAL A 314 12.59 -12.51 5.83
C VAL A 314 13.84 -11.68 5.54
N THR A 315 13.79 -10.73 4.59
CA THR A 315 14.90 -9.77 4.38
C THR A 315 15.26 -8.96 5.63
N GLY A 316 14.37 -8.90 6.63
CA GLY A 316 14.61 -8.19 7.88
C GLY A 316 14.30 -6.69 7.83
N ILE A 317 13.58 -6.20 6.82
CA ILE A 317 13.27 -4.78 6.66
C ILE A 317 12.60 -4.18 7.90
N ASN A 318 11.63 -4.91 8.49
CA ASN A 318 10.94 -4.44 9.68
C ASN A 318 11.89 -4.33 10.89
N ALA A 319 12.84 -5.26 11.02
CA ALA A 319 13.86 -5.21 12.08
C ALA A 319 14.75 -3.96 11.91
N ILE A 320 15.20 -3.68 10.69
CA ILE A 320 15.98 -2.47 10.44
C ILE A 320 15.16 -1.21 10.77
N ILE A 321 13.92 -1.10 10.30
CA ILE A 321 13.07 0.09 10.56
C ILE A 321 12.82 0.27 12.06
N TYR A 322 12.45 -0.80 12.77
CA TYR A 322 12.07 -0.71 14.19
C TYR A 322 13.27 -0.46 15.11
N TYR A 323 14.43 -1.02 14.79
CA TYR A 323 15.62 -0.94 15.62
C TYR A 323 16.68 0.03 15.10
N THR A 324 16.37 0.87 14.09
CA THR A 324 17.33 1.88 13.60
C THR A 324 17.95 2.71 14.74
N PRO A 325 17.21 3.34 15.68
CA PRO A 325 17.84 4.08 16.76
C PRO A 325 18.71 3.19 17.65
N THR A 326 18.27 1.97 17.97
CA THR A 326 19.07 1.02 18.76
C THR A 326 20.37 0.64 18.06
N ILE A 327 20.35 0.43 16.73
CA ILE A 327 21.52 0.14 15.90
C ILE A 327 22.54 1.28 16.02
N PHE A 328 22.07 2.52 15.90
CA PHE A 328 22.96 3.68 15.99
C PHE A 328 23.49 3.94 17.40
N ARG A 329 22.68 3.74 18.44
CA ARG A 329 23.14 3.81 19.82
C ARG A 329 24.23 2.76 20.12
N SER A 330 24.06 1.55 19.68
CA SER A 330 25.05 0.48 19.86
C SER A 330 26.35 0.71 19.09
N SER A 331 26.34 1.60 18.08
CA SER A 331 27.56 2.06 17.38
C SER A 331 28.16 3.34 17.98
N GLY A 332 27.66 3.82 19.13
CA GLY A 332 28.22 4.96 19.87
C GLY A 332 27.56 6.32 19.60
N SER A 333 26.41 6.36 18.93
CA SER A 333 25.63 7.60 18.75
C SER A 333 24.86 7.95 20.02
N THR A 334 24.70 9.27 20.29
CA THR A 334 23.78 9.77 21.32
C THR A 334 22.33 9.51 20.94
N ASP A 335 21.39 9.55 21.90
CA ASP A 335 19.96 9.34 21.67
C ASP A 335 19.39 10.23 20.56
N ILE A 336 19.68 11.53 20.65
CA ILE A 336 19.20 12.52 19.67
C ILE A 336 19.80 12.26 18.28
N MET A 337 21.10 11.91 18.21
CA MET A 337 21.74 11.59 16.95
C MET A 337 21.19 10.30 16.34
N ALA A 338 20.89 9.27 17.15
CA ALA A 338 20.30 8.03 16.69
C ALA A 338 18.89 8.25 16.10
N LEU A 339 18.09 9.14 16.69
CA LEU A 339 16.80 9.54 16.13
C LEU A 339 16.96 10.38 14.85
N ALA A 340 17.97 11.24 14.76
CA ALA A 340 18.29 11.99 13.54
C ALA A 340 18.70 11.04 12.39
N TRP A 341 19.49 10.01 12.67
CA TRP A 341 19.78 8.94 11.71
C TRP A 341 18.52 8.22 11.23
N THR A 342 17.52 8.05 12.09
CA THR A 342 16.23 7.45 11.71
C THR A 342 15.49 8.33 10.69
N ILE A 343 15.51 9.66 10.86
CA ILE A 343 14.92 10.59 9.89
C ILE A 343 15.61 10.42 8.52
N LEU A 344 16.94 10.40 8.49
CA LEU A 344 17.70 10.21 7.26
C LEU A 344 17.34 8.84 6.61
N THR A 345 17.24 7.79 7.42
CA THR A 345 16.89 6.45 6.97
C THR A 345 15.52 6.44 6.28
N GLN A 346 14.51 7.08 6.86
CA GLN A 346 13.18 7.15 6.23
C GLN A 346 13.14 8.09 5.02
N ALA A 347 13.95 9.17 5.01
CA ALA A 347 14.09 10.05 3.85
C ALA A 347 14.72 9.32 2.66
N VAL A 348 15.75 8.50 2.91
CA VAL A 348 16.36 7.61 1.89
C VAL A 348 15.32 6.61 1.37
N ASN A 349 14.54 5.98 2.26
CA ASN A 349 13.45 5.08 1.87
C ASN A 349 12.45 5.77 0.91
N LEU A 350 12.00 6.97 1.26
CA LEU A 350 11.07 7.74 0.43
C LEU A 350 11.68 8.08 -0.93
N THR A 351 12.90 8.59 -0.94
CA THR A 351 13.60 9.00 -2.16
C THR A 351 13.77 7.83 -3.12
N PHE A 352 14.28 6.69 -2.63
CA PHE A 352 14.52 5.53 -3.48
C PHE A 352 13.24 4.79 -3.86
N THR A 353 12.16 4.90 -3.11
CA THR A 353 10.84 4.43 -3.55
C THR A 353 10.29 5.27 -4.71
N LEU A 354 10.48 6.60 -4.70
CA LEU A 354 10.11 7.44 -5.85
C LEU A 354 10.94 7.09 -7.10
N VAL A 355 12.23 6.81 -6.92
CA VAL A 355 13.09 6.31 -7.99
C VAL A 355 12.58 4.96 -8.52
N ALA A 356 12.19 4.04 -7.63
CA ALA A 356 11.65 2.73 -8.02
C ALA A 356 10.43 2.86 -8.92
N ILE A 357 9.47 3.73 -8.56
CA ILE A 357 8.26 3.98 -9.35
C ILE A 357 8.60 4.48 -10.76
N ALA A 358 9.65 5.29 -10.90
CA ALA A 358 10.09 5.82 -12.19
C ALA A 358 10.84 4.79 -13.06
N VAL A 359 11.49 3.81 -12.43
CA VAL A 359 12.46 2.91 -13.08
C VAL A 359 11.90 1.51 -13.33
N VAL A 360 10.92 1.05 -12.55
CA VAL A 360 10.39 -0.33 -12.59
C VAL A 360 9.90 -0.75 -13.98
N ASP A 361 9.28 0.15 -14.73
CA ASP A 361 8.77 -0.13 -16.06
C ASP A 361 9.87 -0.18 -17.13
N ARG A 362 11.01 0.50 -16.90
CA ARG A 362 12.13 0.57 -17.85
C ARG A 362 13.08 -0.62 -17.71
N LEU A 363 13.47 -0.96 -16.50
CA LEU A 363 14.43 -2.04 -16.23
C LEU A 363 13.78 -3.43 -16.14
N GLY A 364 12.47 -3.49 -15.91
CA GLY A 364 11.75 -4.74 -15.73
C GLY A 364 11.87 -5.30 -14.28
N ARG A 365 10.89 -6.14 -13.92
CA ARG A 365 10.71 -6.60 -12.51
C ARG A 365 11.83 -7.56 -12.08
N ARG A 366 12.17 -8.55 -12.91
CA ARG A 366 13.13 -9.61 -12.57
C ARG A 366 14.57 -9.11 -12.38
N PRO A 367 15.17 -8.34 -13.30
CA PRO A 367 16.52 -7.82 -13.11
C PRO A 367 16.61 -6.91 -11.89
N LEU A 368 15.57 -6.09 -11.64
CA LEU A 368 15.52 -5.17 -10.52
C LEU A 368 15.51 -5.92 -9.19
N LEU A 369 14.66 -6.96 -9.04
CA LEU A 369 14.64 -7.80 -7.84
C LEU A 369 15.97 -8.50 -7.60
N LEU A 370 16.61 -9.06 -8.62
CA LEU A 370 17.89 -9.76 -8.47
C LEU A 370 19.02 -8.81 -8.05
N LEU A 371 19.18 -7.67 -8.73
CA LEU A 371 20.22 -6.69 -8.42
C LEU A 371 20.06 -6.14 -7.00
N THR A 372 18.85 -5.78 -6.63
CA THR A 372 18.59 -5.22 -5.30
C THR A 372 18.73 -6.25 -4.19
N SER A 373 18.38 -7.52 -4.42
CA SER A 373 18.60 -8.60 -3.46
C SER A 373 20.10 -8.83 -3.19
N VAL A 374 20.93 -8.83 -4.24
CA VAL A 374 22.38 -8.92 -4.09
C VAL A 374 22.93 -7.71 -3.31
N ALA A 375 22.50 -6.50 -3.68
CA ALA A 375 22.93 -5.28 -3.00
C ALA A 375 22.51 -5.26 -1.51
N MET A 376 21.31 -5.74 -1.18
CA MET A 376 20.86 -5.94 0.21
C MET A 376 21.75 -6.92 0.97
N ALA A 377 22.05 -8.09 0.38
CA ALA A 377 22.89 -9.10 0.99
C ALA A 377 24.30 -8.56 1.28
N VAL A 378 24.90 -7.88 0.31
CA VAL A 378 26.21 -7.23 0.48
C VAL A 378 26.16 -6.18 1.59
N SER A 379 25.14 -5.32 1.59
CA SER A 379 25.01 -4.26 2.60
C SER A 379 24.86 -4.82 4.01
N LEU A 380 24.07 -5.88 4.21
CA LEU A 380 23.91 -6.53 5.51
C LEU A 380 25.20 -7.26 5.96
N THR A 381 25.93 -7.86 5.03
CA THR A 381 27.24 -8.48 5.33
C THR A 381 28.24 -7.43 5.79
N LEU A 382 28.31 -6.31 5.09
CA LEU A 382 29.17 -5.18 5.45
C LEU A 382 28.74 -4.53 6.77
N LEU A 383 27.43 -4.45 7.04
CA LEU A 383 26.91 -3.97 8.32
C LEU A 383 27.35 -4.89 9.48
N GLY A 384 27.21 -6.20 9.31
CA GLY A 384 27.68 -7.17 10.30
C GLY A 384 29.19 -7.07 10.54
N TRP A 385 29.97 -6.91 9.47
CA TRP A 385 31.41 -6.70 9.56
C TRP A 385 31.76 -5.38 10.27
N ALA A 386 31.03 -4.30 10.01
CA ALA A 386 31.24 -3.02 10.68
C ALA A 386 31.07 -3.11 12.20
N PHE A 387 30.09 -3.87 12.68
CA PHE A 387 29.91 -4.16 14.11
C PHE A 387 31.04 -5.01 14.66
N HIS A 388 31.46 -6.07 13.95
CA HIS A 388 32.59 -6.91 14.37
C HIS A 388 33.90 -6.13 14.47
N ALA A 389 34.16 -5.26 13.48
CA ALA A 389 35.36 -4.43 13.43
C ALA A 389 35.25 -3.16 14.29
N LYS A 390 34.15 -2.97 15.05
CA LYS A 390 33.87 -1.79 15.89
C LYS A 390 34.05 -0.46 15.14
N MET A 391 33.56 -0.40 13.90
CA MET A 391 33.64 0.79 13.07
C MET A 391 32.76 1.92 13.62
N SER A 392 33.04 3.16 13.23
CA SER A 392 32.26 4.32 13.65
C SER A 392 30.81 4.25 13.17
N SER A 393 29.90 4.92 13.87
CA SER A 393 28.47 5.05 13.52
C SER A 393 28.24 5.55 12.10
N THR A 394 29.20 6.29 11.50
CA THR A 394 29.13 6.75 10.11
C THR A 394 29.16 5.59 9.11
N TRP A 395 30.05 4.60 9.29
CA TRP A 395 30.11 3.43 8.43
C TRP A 395 28.88 2.52 8.61
N VAL A 396 28.46 2.32 9.85
CA VAL A 396 27.18 1.63 10.15
C VAL A 396 26.04 2.33 9.43
N GLY A 397 26.01 3.67 9.48
CA GLY A 397 25.02 4.49 8.77
C GLY A 397 25.03 4.25 7.26
N ILE A 398 26.19 4.31 6.63
CA ILE A 398 26.34 4.09 5.18
C ILE A 398 25.74 2.72 4.78
N PHE A 399 26.08 1.65 5.49
CA PHE A 399 25.62 0.32 5.15
C PHE A 399 24.12 0.13 5.40
N VAL A 400 23.56 0.72 6.48
CA VAL A 400 22.11 0.77 6.71
C VAL A 400 21.39 1.50 5.58
N GLN A 401 21.92 2.67 5.14
CA GLN A 401 21.33 3.42 4.04
C GLN A 401 21.42 2.67 2.70
N CYS A 402 22.53 2.00 2.41
CA CYS A 402 22.68 1.18 1.20
C CYS A 402 21.69 0.00 1.19
N TYR A 403 21.51 -0.66 2.34
CA TYR A 403 20.51 -1.72 2.48
C TYR A 403 19.11 -1.20 2.21
N LEU A 404 18.74 -0.09 2.86
CA LEU A 404 17.39 0.47 2.73
C LEU A 404 17.11 1.03 1.34
N ALA A 405 18.08 1.70 0.72
CA ALA A 405 17.97 2.15 -0.66
C ALA A 405 17.73 0.98 -1.62
N SER A 406 18.47 -0.11 -1.44
CA SER A 406 18.31 -1.33 -2.23
C SER A 406 16.92 -1.96 -2.02
N PHE A 407 16.45 -2.05 -0.78
CA PHE A 407 15.10 -2.53 -0.48
C PHE A 407 14.03 -1.65 -1.12
N ALA A 408 14.15 -0.33 -0.99
CA ALA A 408 13.19 0.65 -1.49
C ALA A 408 13.08 0.66 -3.03
N ILE A 409 14.18 0.35 -3.75
CA ILE A 409 14.16 0.22 -5.22
C ILE A 409 13.54 -1.10 -5.67
N GLY A 410 13.79 -2.20 -4.98
CA GLY A 410 13.42 -3.55 -5.40
C GLY A 410 12.34 -4.20 -4.56
N MET A 411 12.73 -4.84 -3.47
CA MET A 411 11.85 -5.70 -2.67
C MET A 411 10.64 -4.96 -2.07
N GLY A 412 10.71 -3.66 -1.84
CA GLY A 412 9.59 -2.86 -1.35
C GLY A 412 8.43 -2.84 -2.35
N PRO A 413 8.52 -2.02 -3.41
CA PRO A 413 7.41 -1.81 -4.35
C PRO A 413 7.28 -2.93 -5.39
N VAL A 414 8.39 -3.50 -5.90
CA VAL A 414 8.36 -4.41 -7.06
C VAL A 414 7.69 -5.75 -6.74
N VAL A 415 7.83 -6.26 -5.51
CA VAL A 415 7.15 -7.49 -5.08
C VAL A 415 5.63 -7.33 -5.20
N TRP A 416 5.07 -6.21 -4.76
CA TRP A 416 3.64 -5.95 -4.84
C TRP A 416 3.14 -5.82 -6.28
N VAL A 417 3.96 -5.20 -7.15
CA VAL A 417 3.66 -5.12 -8.59
C VAL A 417 3.64 -6.52 -9.20
N VAL A 418 4.65 -7.36 -8.91
CA VAL A 418 4.71 -8.75 -9.39
C VAL A 418 3.51 -9.55 -8.88
N LEU A 419 3.16 -9.43 -7.60
CA LEU A 419 1.98 -10.09 -7.03
C LEU A 419 0.69 -9.66 -7.74
N ALA A 420 0.55 -8.39 -8.07
CA ALA A 420 -0.61 -7.90 -8.81
C ALA A 420 -0.62 -8.36 -10.28
N GLU A 421 0.53 -8.53 -10.93
CA GLU A 421 0.65 -8.91 -12.35
C GLU A 421 0.57 -10.43 -12.57
N ILE A 422 0.99 -11.25 -11.60
CA ILE A 422 1.08 -12.70 -11.76
C ILE A 422 -0.28 -13.40 -11.79
N PHE A 423 -1.30 -12.77 -11.17
CA PHE A 423 -2.68 -13.29 -11.17
C PHE A 423 -3.47 -12.78 -12.37
N PRO A 424 -4.25 -13.65 -13.05
CA PRO A 424 -5.18 -13.23 -14.09
C PRO A 424 -6.21 -12.22 -13.58
N THR A 425 -6.71 -11.37 -14.48
CA THR A 425 -7.67 -10.31 -14.15
C THR A 425 -8.92 -10.79 -13.43
N ARG A 426 -9.37 -12.03 -13.69
CA ARG A 426 -10.54 -12.66 -13.03
C ARG A 426 -10.33 -12.98 -11.55
N THR A 427 -9.09 -13.12 -11.08
CA THR A 427 -8.76 -13.57 -9.72
C THR A 427 -8.01 -12.50 -8.91
N ARG A 428 -7.95 -11.26 -9.40
CA ARG A 428 -7.24 -10.13 -8.75
C ARG A 428 -8.04 -9.46 -7.63
N GLY A 429 -9.28 -9.85 -7.41
CA GLY A 429 -10.20 -9.30 -6.41
C GLY A 429 -10.08 -9.92 -5.03
#